data_c6efb1e149a4e3f2baa429ed439dc3fc
#
_entry.id   c6efb1e149a4e3f2baa429ed439dc3fc
#
_cell.length_a   1.000
_cell.length_b   1.000
_cell.length_c   1.000
_cell.angle_alpha   90.00
_cell.angle_beta   90.00
_cell.angle_gamma   90.00
#
_symmetry.space_group_name_H-M   'P 1'
#
loop_
_entity.id
_entity.type
_entity.pdbx_description
1 polymer ?
#
loop_
_entity_poly.entity_id
_entity_poly.type
_entity_poly.pdbx_seq_one_letter_code
_entity_poly.pdbx_strand_id
1 'polypeptide(L)'
;MVARPPVRVVIEAMRLDDLPDVHRIELASFTTPWPEHAYRSELETNRLATYLVARVGERVVGYGGMWLMVDEAHITTFAIHPGWRRRHLGERLLLAFLDIALDRGAHEATLEVRLSNLAARRLYEKYGFRPVGLRPRYYSDDHEDALIMTTTPLRDPAMRERIARLRTALDATPAPIDHGAGVTDDADETDPADPTDGALPNGADER
;
A
#
# COMPACT_ATOMS: atom_id res chain seq x y z
N MET A 1 28.07 6.58 -25.89
CA MET A 1 27.28 5.79 -24.93
C MET A 1 26.28 6.76 -24.27
N VAL A 2 25.02 6.78 -24.71
CA VAL A 2 24.01 7.69 -24.17
C VAL A 2 23.56 7.12 -22.83
N ALA A 3 23.82 7.85 -21.74
CA ALA A 3 23.35 7.45 -20.42
C ALA A 3 21.80 7.35 -20.45
N ARG A 4 21.28 6.18 -20.16
CA ARG A 4 19.84 5.99 -20.02
C ARG A 4 19.35 6.86 -18.87
N PRO A 5 18.26 7.64 -19.04
CA PRO A 5 17.77 8.49 -17.96
C PRO A 5 17.40 7.61 -16.74
N PRO A 6 17.59 8.14 -15.53
CA PRO A 6 17.24 7.39 -14.32
C PRO A 6 15.76 7.02 -14.36
N VAL A 7 15.44 5.76 -14.12
CA VAL A 7 14.05 5.29 -14.06
C VAL A 7 13.39 5.93 -12.84
N ARG A 8 12.33 6.66 -13.09
CA ARG A 8 11.60 7.41 -12.06
C ARG A 8 10.44 6.57 -11.54
N VAL A 9 10.28 6.54 -10.22
CA VAL A 9 9.07 6.04 -9.58
C VAL A 9 8.00 7.12 -9.66
N VAL A 10 6.81 6.76 -10.13
CA VAL A 10 5.64 7.65 -10.16
C VAL A 10 4.54 7.01 -9.33
N ILE A 11 3.90 7.78 -8.44
CA ILE A 11 2.67 7.40 -7.77
C ILE A 11 1.53 8.15 -8.45
N GLU A 12 0.57 7.43 -8.96
CA GLU A 12 -0.54 8.00 -9.71
C GLU A 12 -1.86 7.23 -9.47
N ALA A 13 -2.98 7.82 -9.90
CA ALA A 13 -4.27 7.15 -9.78
C ALA A 13 -4.30 5.86 -10.61
N MET A 14 -4.82 4.79 -10.00
CA MET A 14 -5.04 3.52 -10.66
C MET A 14 -6.07 3.67 -11.78
N ARG A 15 -5.83 3.04 -12.92
CA ARG A 15 -6.73 2.98 -14.08
C ARG A 15 -7.20 1.56 -14.32
N LEU A 16 -8.26 1.39 -15.08
CA LEU A 16 -8.74 0.06 -15.45
C LEU A 16 -7.69 -0.76 -16.21
N ASP A 17 -6.86 -0.10 -17.02
CA ASP A 17 -5.77 -0.74 -17.77
C ASP A 17 -4.64 -1.26 -16.86
N ASP A 18 -4.58 -0.84 -15.59
CA ASP A 18 -3.61 -1.31 -14.61
C ASP A 18 -4.02 -2.63 -13.94
N LEU A 19 -5.30 -3.04 -14.06
CA LEU A 19 -5.85 -4.19 -13.35
C LEU A 19 -5.09 -5.51 -13.61
N PRO A 20 -4.62 -5.82 -14.83
CA PRO A 20 -3.83 -7.03 -15.04
C PRO A 20 -2.53 -7.04 -14.22
N ASP A 21 -1.84 -5.90 -14.12
CA ASP A 21 -0.64 -5.76 -13.30
C ASP A 21 -0.95 -5.83 -11.80
N VAL A 22 -2.04 -5.19 -11.37
CA VAL A 22 -2.53 -5.24 -9.98
C VAL A 22 -2.84 -6.69 -9.60
N HIS A 23 -3.56 -7.42 -10.45
CA HIS A 23 -3.88 -8.82 -10.19
C HIS A 23 -2.63 -9.71 -10.10
N ARG A 24 -1.63 -9.46 -10.94
CA ARG A 24 -0.32 -10.14 -10.84
C ARG A 24 0.36 -9.87 -9.49
N ILE A 25 0.29 -8.64 -8.97
CA ILE A 25 0.83 -8.28 -7.66
C ILE A 25 0.02 -8.96 -6.54
N GLU A 26 -1.31 -9.01 -6.68
CA GLU A 26 -2.19 -9.73 -5.76
C GLU A 26 -1.78 -11.20 -5.61
N LEU A 27 -1.69 -11.91 -6.74
CA LEU A 27 -1.29 -13.32 -6.76
C LEU A 27 0.10 -13.56 -6.15
N ALA A 28 1.01 -12.61 -6.30
CA ALA A 28 2.38 -12.72 -5.77
C ALA A 28 2.49 -12.29 -4.29
N SER A 29 1.47 -11.62 -3.75
CA SER A 29 1.56 -10.99 -2.42
C SER A 29 0.61 -11.58 -1.39
N PHE A 30 -0.50 -12.20 -1.80
CA PHE A 30 -1.56 -12.64 -0.90
C PHE A 30 -1.94 -14.09 -1.14
N THR A 31 -2.20 -14.81 -0.06
CA THR A 31 -2.71 -16.19 -0.10
C THR A 31 -4.17 -16.25 -0.58
N THR A 32 -4.94 -15.20 -0.30
CA THR A 32 -6.34 -15.05 -0.73
C THR A 32 -6.50 -13.76 -1.54
N PRO A 33 -6.03 -13.75 -2.80
CA PRO A 33 -6.05 -12.56 -3.65
C PRO A 33 -7.48 -12.13 -4.00
N TRP A 34 -7.70 -10.84 -4.09
CA TRP A 34 -8.94 -10.30 -4.60
C TRP A 34 -9.07 -10.55 -6.10
N PRO A 35 -10.26 -10.90 -6.57
CA PRO A 35 -10.50 -11.07 -7.98
C PRO A 35 -10.49 -9.71 -8.72
N GLU A 36 -10.04 -9.70 -9.96
CA GLU A 36 -9.92 -8.46 -10.77
C GLU A 36 -11.24 -7.67 -10.84
N HIS A 37 -12.38 -8.37 -10.92
CA HIS A 37 -13.68 -7.70 -11.01
C HIS A 37 -14.03 -6.88 -9.76
N ALA A 38 -13.50 -7.24 -8.58
CA ALA A 38 -13.70 -6.46 -7.36
C ALA A 38 -13.02 -5.09 -7.48
N TYR A 39 -11.77 -5.04 -7.96
CA TYR A 39 -11.09 -3.78 -8.23
C TYR A 39 -11.77 -2.94 -9.30
N ARG A 40 -12.28 -3.58 -10.34
CA ARG A 40 -13.07 -2.89 -11.38
C ARG A 40 -14.30 -2.22 -10.78
N SER A 41 -15.05 -2.96 -9.97
CA SER A 41 -16.23 -2.41 -9.27
C SER A 41 -15.85 -1.23 -8.37
N GLU A 42 -14.77 -1.35 -7.60
CA GLU A 42 -14.28 -0.27 -6.76
C GLU A 42 -13.95 1.00 -7.57
N LEU A 43 -13.24 0.86 -8.69
CA LEU A 43 -12.86 1.99 -9.53
C LEU A 43 -14.05 2.66 -10.23
N GLU A 44 -15.05 1.88 -10.62
CA GLU A 44 -16.19 2.38 -11.40
C GLU A 44 -17.32 2.91 -10.52
N THR A 45 -17.52 2.33 -9.33
CA THR A 45 -18.76 2.60 -8.55
C THR A 45 -18.52 3.17 -7.16
N ASN A 46 -17.37 2.89 -6.52
CA ASN A 46 -17.13 3.36 -5.16
C ASN A 46 -16.57 4.79 -5.13
N ARG A 47 -17.46 5.75 -4.85
CA ARG A 47 -17.07 7.17 -4.77
C ARG A 47 -16.25 7.54 -3.52
N LEU A 48 -16.22 6.69 -2.52
CA LEU A 48 -15.40 6.87 -1.31
C LEU A 48 -13.98 6.40 -1.52
N ALA A 49 -13.76 5.55 -2.54
CA ALA A 49 -12.50 4.92 -2.81
C ALA A 49 -11.49 5.84 -3.53
N THR A 50 -10.24 5.63 -3.21
CA THR A 50 -9.08 6.16 -3.92
C THR A 50 -8.09 5.02 -4.09
N TYR A 51 -7.77 4.68 -5.33
CA TYR A 51 -6.76 3.68 -5.64
C TYR A 51 -5.56 4.31 -6.31
N LEU A 52 -4.37 3.95 -5.88
CA LEU A 52 -3.10 4.42 -6.41
C LEU A 52 -2.24 3.25 -6.87
N VAL A 53 -1.40 3.50 -7.86
CA VAL A 53 -0.33 2.60 -8.30
C VAL A 53 1.04 3.24 -8.15
N ALA A 54 2.03 2.42 -7.82
CA ALA A 54 3.44 2.77 -7.93
C ALA A 54 3.97 2.21 -9.25
N ARG A 55 4.41 3.10 -10.14
CA ARG A 55 4.88 2.75 -11.49
C ARG A 55 6.36 3.04 -11.64
N VAL A 56 7.06 2.12 -12.30
CA VAL A 56 8.48 2.22 -12.66
C VAL A 56 8.59 2.00 -14.18
N GLY A 57 8.85 3.06 -14.93
CA GLY A 57 8.68 3.03 -16.39
C GLY A 57 7.22 2.74 -16.74
N GLU A 58 6.96 1.74 -17.55
CA GLU A 58 5.60 1.30 -17.94
C GLU A 58 4.99 0.27 -16.97
N ARG A 59 5.76 -0.26 -16.01
CA ARG A 59 5.35 -1.38 -15.17
C ARG A 59 4.77 -0.91 -13.84
N VAL A 60 3.58 -1.39 -13.48
CA VAL A 60 3.05 -1.27 -12.12
C VAL A 60 3.76 -2.26 -11.22
N VAL A 61 4.33 -1.76 -10.11
CA VAL A 61 5.16 -2.52 -9.17
C VAL A 61 4.61 -2.51 -7.74
N GLY A 62 3.54 -1.77 -7.52
CA GLY A 62 2.82 -1.71 -6.25
C GLY A 62 1.51 -0.97 -6.42
N TYR A 63 0.60 -1.16 -5.50
CA TYR A 63 -0.70 -0.50 -5.50
C TYR A 63 -1.27 -0.42 -4.08
N GLY A 64 -2.31 0.36 -3.92
CA GLY A 64 -3.09 0.39 -2.70
C GLY A 64 -4.45 1.04 -2.92
N GLY A 65 -5.33 0.85 -1.95
CA GLY A 65 -6.67 1.41 -1.88
C GLY A 65 -6.92 2.09 -0.54
N MET A 66 -7.72 3.12 -0.55
CA MET A 66 -8.13 3.87 0.63
C MET A 66 -9.58 4.31 0.45
N TRP A 67 -10.39 4.16 1.47
CA TRP A 67 -11.71 4.75 1.54
C TRP A 67 -11.70 5.96 2.48
N LEU A 68 -12.38 7.02 2.08
CA LEU A 68 -12.64 8.17 2.97
C LEU A 68 -14.05 8.09 3.49
N MET A 69 -14.21 7.81 4.76
CA MET A 69 -15.49 7.68 5.44
C MET A 69 -15.62 8.80 6.47
N VAL A 70 -16.47 9.77 6.18
CA VAL A 70 -16.68 10.99 6.99
C VAL A 70 -15.34 11.75 7.15
N ASP A 71 -14.60 11.50 8.21
CA ASP A 71 -13.31 12.12 8.54
C ASP A 71 -12.19 11.10 8.82
N GLU A 72 -12.43 9.82 8.51
CA GLU A 72 -11.45 8.74 8.63
C GLU A 72 -11.00 8.26 7.23
N ALA A 73 -9.69 8.19 7.02
CA ALA A 73 -9.09 7.59 5.84
C ALA A 73 -8.69 6.14 6.15
N HIS A 74 -9.45 5.17 5.65
CA HIS A 74 -9.20 3.76 5.87
C HIS A 74 -8.40 3.16 4.70
N ILE A 75 -7.15 2.78 4.93
CA ILE A 75 -6.33 2.07 3.95
C ILE A 75 -6.77 0.61 3.93
N THR A 76 -7.43 0.21 2.84
CA THR A 76 -8.11 -1.07 2.70
C THR A 76 -7.25 -2.17 2.10
N THR A 77 -6.30 -1.81 1.26
CA THR A 77 -5.34 -2.72 0.64
C THR A 77 -4.04 -2.00 0.33
N PHE A 78 -2.92 -2.72 0.40
CA PHE A 78 -1.60 -2.12 0.18
C PHE A 78 -0.56 -3.20 -0.12
N ALA A 79 0.00 -3.19 -1.34
CA ALA A 79 1.01 -4.17 -1.72
C ALA A 79 2.11 -3.58 -2.60
N ILE A 80 3.33 -4.10 -2.40
CA ILE A 80 4.47 -3.94 -3.31
C ILE A 80 4.86 -5.33 -3.79
N HIS A 81 4.95 -5.49 -5.10
CA HIS A 81 5.39 -6.73 -5.71
C HIS A 81 6.69 -7.24 -5.04
N PRO A 82 6.80 -8.53 -4.64
CA PRO A 82 7.94 -9.06 -3.89
C PRO A 82 9.30 -8.67 -4.47
N GLY A 83 9.49 -8.81 -5.77
CA GLY A 83 10.74 -8.44 -6.47
C GLY A 83 11.07 -6.94 -6.47
N TRP A 84 10.17 -6.09 -5.96
CA TRP A 84 10.34 -4.64 -5.90
C TRP A 84 10.34 -4.09 -4.47
N ARG A 85 10.26 -4.95 -3.46
CA ARG A 85 10.34 -4.57 -2.04
C ARG A 85 11.72 -3.98 -1.69
N ARG A 86 11.85 -3.36 -0.52
CA ARG A 86 13.10 -2.77 0.01
C ARG A 86 13.69 -1.65 -0.84
N ARG A 87 12.87 -1.00 -1.68
CA ARG A 87 13.23 0.11 -2.56
C ARG A 87 12.47 1.40 -2.23
N HIS A 88 11.99 1.53 -1.00
CA HIS A 88 11.20 2.67 -0.51
C HIS A 88 9.88 2.93 -1.26
N LEU A 89 9.40 1.98 -2.08
CA LEU A 89 8.16 2.15 -2.85
C LEU A 89 6.94 2.20 -1.94
N GLY A 90 6.88 1.35 -0.91
CA GLY A 90 5.81 1.38 0.08
C GLY A 90 5.77 2.71 0.84
N GLU A 91 6.91 3.29 1.17
CA GLU A 91 6.97 4.60 1.81
C GLU A 91 6.39 5.71 0.92
N ARG A 92 6.73 5.70 -0.37
CA ARG A 92 6.22 6.68 -1.34
C ARG A 92 4.71 6.56 -1.53
N LEU A 93 4.23 5.33 -1.65
CA LEU A 93 2.80 5.06 -1.80
C LEU A 93 2.01 5.45 -0.55
N LEU A 94 2.52 5.11 0.66
CA LEU A 94 1.88 5.49 1.92
C LEU A 94 1.83 7.01 2.10
N LEU A 95 2.91 7.73 1.78
CA LEU A 95 2.93 9.20 1.81
C LEU A 95 1.88 9.80 0.90
N ALA A 96 1.71 9.26 -0.32
CA ALA A 96 0.69 9.76 -1.24
C ALA A 96 -0.73 9.59 -0.68
N PHE A 97 -1.02 8.47 -0.01
CA PHE A 97 -2.30 8.29 0.68
C PHE A 97 -2.50 9.28 1.83
N LEU A 98 -1.48 9.49 2.66
CA LEU A 98 -1.56 10.46 3.76
C LEU A 98 -1.77 11.90 3.26
N ASP A 99 -1.17 12.26 2.12
CA ASP A 99 -1.40 13.56 1.49
C ASP A 99 -2.86 13.70 1.04
N ILE A 100 -3.37 12.71 0.30
CA ILE A 100 -4.74 12.72 -0.19
C ILE A 100 -5.74 12.72 0.97
N ALA A 101 -5.47 11.96 2.03
CA ALA A 101 -6.29 11.95 3.25
C ALA A 101 -6.34 13.35 3.88
N LEU A 102 -5.19 14.00 4.04
CA LEU A 102 -5.08 15.34 4.59
C LEU A 102 -5.79 16.39 3.72
N ASP A 103 -5.59 16.34 2.41
CA ASP A 103 -6.20 17.26 1.43
C ASP A 103 -7.72 17.12 1.38
N ARG A 104 -8.23 15.89 1.53
CA ARG A 104 -9.67 15.62 1.58
C ARG A 104 -10.29 15.85 2.96
N GLY A 105 -9.51 16.27 3.94
CA GLY A 105 -10.01 16.68 5.25
C GLY A 105 -10.12 15.56 6.28
N ALA A 106 -9.53 14.39 6.04
CA ALA A 106 -9.49 13.33 7.04
C ALA A 106 -8.84 13.82 8.34
N HIS A 107 -9.43 13.41 9.45
CA HIS A 107 -8.87 13.65 10.78
C HIS A 107 -7.71 12.71 11.07
N GLU A 108 -7.88 11.45 10.74
CA GLU A 108 -6.90 10.38 10.95
C GLU A 108 -6.91 9.36 9.81
N ALA A 109 -5.86 8.52 9.78
CA ALA A 109 -5.78 7.38 8.89
C ALA A 109 -5.71 6.10 9.71
N THR A 110 -6.43 5.06 9.28
CA THR A 110 -6.49 3.75 9.94
C THR A 110 -6.26 2.62 8.95
N LEU A 111 -5.85 1.47 9.47
CA LEU A 111 -5.66 0.24 8.70
C LEU A 111 -5.67 -0.98 9.63
N GLU A 112 -5.86 -2.16 9.04
CA GLU A 112 -5.58 -3.45 9.65
C GLU A 112 -4.31 -4.07 9.07
N VAL A 113 -3.52 -4.71 9.92
CA VAL A 113 -2.30 -5.40 9.50
C VAL A 113 -2.12 -6.69 10.31
N ARG A 114 -1.65 -7.77 9.67
CA ARG A 114 -1.35 -9.02 10.36
C ARG A 114 -0.40 -8.78 11.53
N LEU A 115 -0.61 -9.46 12.64
CA LEU A 115 0.32 -9.41 13.79
C LEU A 115 1.72 -9.87 13.40
N SER A 116 1.82 -10.87 12.53
CA SER A 116 3.08 -11.43 12.03
C SER A 116 3.82 -10.49 11.06
N ASN A 117 3.12 -9.55 10.39
CA ASN A 117 3.73 -8.66 9.41
C ASN A 117 4.55 -7.54 10.05
N LEU A 118 5.70 -7.90 10.61
CA LEU A 118 6.58 -6.96 11.30
C LEU A 118 7.14 -5.86 10.37
N ALA A 119 7.32 -6.17 9.08
CA ALA A 119 7.84 -5.20 8.13
C ALA A 119 6.84 -4.09 7.85
N ALA A 120 5.57 -4.43 7.59
CA ALA A 120 4.51 -3.44 7.39
C ALA A 120 4.23 -2.64 8.67
N ARG A 121 4.17 -3.30 9.84
CA ARG A 121 3.99 -2.63 11.12
C ARG A 121 5.06 -1.57 11.37
N ARG A 122 6.35 -1.89 11.13
CA ARG A 122 7.45 -0.91 11.25
C ARG A 122 7.31 0.24 10.27
N LEU A 123 6.84 -0.03 9.04
CA LEU A 123 6.54 1.02 8.07
C LEU A 123 5.48 1.97 8.63
N TYR A 124 4.35 1.43 9.08
CA TYR A 124 3.25 2.24 9.61
C TYR A 124 3.64 3.01 10.88
N GLU A 125 4.33 2.38 11.83
CA GLU A 125 4.85 3.05 13.04
C GLU A 125 5.78 4.22 12.70
N LYS A 126 6.65 4.05 11.70
CA LYS A 126 7.52 5.13 11.19
C LYS A 126 6.71 6.34 10.73
N TYR A 127 5.55 6.11 10.10
CA TYR A 127 4.66 7.15 9.60
C TYR A 127 3.59 7.61 10.60
N GLY A 128 3.71 7.23 11.87
CA GLY A 128 2.90 7.77 12.97
C GLY A 128 1.67 6.96 13.31
N PHE A 129 1.46 5.81 12.68
CA PHE A 129 0.42 4.87 13.10
C PHE A 129 0.79 4.22 14.44
N ARG A 130 -0.19 3.96 15.27
CA ARG A 130 -0.06 3.31 16.57
C ARG A 130 -1.11 2.22 16.71
N PRO A 131 -0.79 1.10 17.39
CA PRO A 131 -1.77 0.09 17.73
C PRO A 131 -2.90 0.69 18.58
N VAL A 132 -4.14 0.46 18.18
CA VAL A 132 -5.33 0.92 18.91
C VAL A 132 -6.29 -0.20 19.25
N GLY A 133 -6.16 -1.37 18.62
CA GLY A 133 -7.03 -2.51 18.88
C GLY A 133 -6.59 -3.77 18.13
N LEU A 134 -7.37 -4.82 18.32
CA LEU A 134 -7.21 -6.12 17.65
C LEU A 134 -8.56 -6.55 17.09
N ARG A 135 -8.54 -7.15 15.89
CA ARG A 135 -9.67 -7.91 15.34
C ARG A 135 -9.31 -9.39 15.37
N PRO A 136 -9.87 -10.18 16.31
CA PRO A 136 -9.58 -11.60 16.40
C PRO A 136 -10.02 -12.36 15.15
N ARG A 137 -9.15 -13.27 14.68
CA ARG A 137 -9.40 -14.15 13.52
C ARG A 137 -9.86 -13.41 12.27
N TYR A 138 -9.25 -12.27 12.01
CA TYR A 138 -9.66 -11.38 10.93
C TYR A 138 -9.35 -11.97 9.54
N TYR A 139 -8.17 -12.58 9.39
CA TYR A 139 -7.75 -13.15 8.12
C TYR A 139 -8.36 -14.54 7.93
N SER A 140 -9.07 -14.74 6.82
CA SER A 140 -9.87 -15.95 6.58
C SER A 140 -9.04 -17.17 6.22
N ASP A 141 -7.81 -16.97 5.74
CA ASP A 141 -6.92 -18.03 5.26
C ASP A 141 -6.29 -18.85 6.42
N ASP A 142 -5.87 -18.18 7.51
CA ASP A 142 -5.18 -18.81 8.63
C ASP A 142 -5.75 -18.43 10.00
N HIS A 143 -6.82 -17.61 10.02
CA HIS A 143 -7.45 -17.07 11.23
C HIS A 143 -6.51 -16.21 12.10
N GLU A 144 -5.47 -15.64 11.51
CA GLU A 144 -4.61 -14.71 12.21
C GLU A 144 -5.39 -13.45 12.62
N ASP A 145 -5.03 -12.88 13.77
CA ASP A 145 -5.59 -11.62 14.25
C ASP A 145 -5.01 -10.43 13.45
N ALA A 146 -5.84 -9.42 13.21
CA ALA A 146 -5.37 -8.14 12.69
C ALA A 146 -5.12 -7.15 13.83
N LEU A 147 -3.99 -6.46 13.74
CA LEU A 147 -3.70 -5.27 14.53
C LEU A 147 -4.34 -4.07 13.85
N ILE A 148 -5.23 -3.36 14.56
CA ILE A 148 -5.76 -2.08 14.09
C ILE A 148 -4.74 -1.01 14.46
N MET A 149 -4.28 -0.24 13.45
CA MET A 149 -3.35 0.84 13.65
C MET A 149 -3.92 2.14 13.11
N THR A 150 -3.84 3.21 13.91
CA THR A 150 -4.38 4.53 13.57
C THR A 150 -3.35 5.61 13.84
N THR A 151 -3.32 6.65 13.01
CA THR A 151 -2.45 7.81 13.21
C THR A 151 -2.96 8.69 14.35
N THR A 152 -2.10 9.55 14.88
CA THR A 152 -2.58 10.76 15.55
C THR A 152 -3.27 11.67 14.53
N PRO A 153 -4.06 12.68 14.95
CA PRO A 153 -4.72 13.57 14.01
C PRO A 153 -3.75 14.11 12.95
N LEU A 154 -4.10 13.93 11.67
CA LEU A 154 -3.22 14.25 10.53
C LEU A 154 -2.83 15.74 10.49
N ARG A 155 -3.68 16.62 11.05
CA ARG A 155 -3.45 18.06 11.16
C ARG A 155 -2.64 18.47 12.39
N ASP A 156 -2.35 17.52 13.29
CA ASP A 156 -1.48 17.78 14.44
C ASP A 156 -0.11 18.29 13.97
N PRO A 157 0.42 19.38 14.54
CA PRO A 157 1.72 19.94 14.14
C PRO A 157 2.85 18.90 14.18
N ALA A 158 2.91 18.05 15.20
CA ALA A 158 3.94 17.02 15.32
C ALA A 158 3.80 15.94 14.23
N MET A 159 2.57 15.59 13.85
CA MET A 159 2.33 14.65 12.75
C MET A 159 2.75 15.25 11.40
N ARG A 160 2.38 16.50 11.14
CA ARG A 160 2.79 17.23 9.92
C ARG A 160 4.31 17.37 9.81
N GLU A 161 4.98 17.71 10.90
CA GLU A 161 6.44 17.78 10.94
C GLU A 161 7.08 16.43 10.67
N ARG A 162 6.54 15.34 11.24
CA ARG A 162 6.99 13.97 10.98
C ARG A 162 6.88 13.63 9.49
N ILE A 163 5.73 13.86 8.88
CA ILE A 163 5.49 13.59 7.44
C ILE A 163 6.47 14.41 6.59
N ALA A 164 6.61 15.70 6.85
CA ALA A 164 7.51 16.58 6.09
C ALA A 164 8.97 16.12 6.17
N ARG A 165 9.45 15.79 7.36
CA ARG A 165 10.81 15.27 7.57
C ARG A 165 11.04 13.94 6.82
N LEU A 166 10.09 12.99 6.91
CA LEU A 166 10.20 11.69 6.24
C LEU A 166 10.17 11.85 4.73
N ARG A 167 9.36 12.75 4.21
CA ARG A 167 9.33 13.10 2.78
C ARG A 167 10.67 13.63 2.31
N THR A 168 11.24 14.62 2.98
CA THR A 168 12.55 15.18 2.65
C THR A 168 13.63 14.10 2.63
N ALA A 169 13.65 13.21 3.63
CA ALA A 169 14.59 12.10 3.68
C ALA A 169 14.40 11.11 2.53
N LEU A 170 13.14 10.84 2.17
CA LEU A 170 12.79 9.93 1.08
C LEU A 170 13.14 10.50 -0.30
N ASP A 171 12.95 11.81 -0.49
CA ASP A 171 13.29 12.51 -1.75
C ASP A 171 14.82 12.62 -1.94
N ALA A 172 15.58 12.72 -0.84
CA ALA A 172 17.03 12.67 -0.87
C ALA A 172 17.59 11.26 -1.15
N THR A 173 16.76 10.21 -1.04
CA THR A 173 17.15 8.83 -1.28
C THR A 173 16.61 8.37 -2.63
N PRO A 174 17.44 8.25 -3.69
CA PRO A 174 17.00 7.68 -4.95
C PRO A 174 16.46 6.26 -4.71
N ALA A 175 15.33 5.92 -5.33
CA ALA A 175 14.88 4.53 -5.30
C ALA A 175 15.98 3.69 -5.98
N PRO A 176 16.54 2.65 -5.31
CA PRO A 176 17.57 1.80 -5.90
C PRO A 176 16.92 0.93 -6.99
N ILE A 177 16.79 1.49 -8.20
CA ILE A 177 16.22 0.81 -9.35
C ILE A 177 17.40 0.37 -10.21
N ASP A 178 17.77 -0.90 -10.08
CA ASP A 178 18.77 -1.50 -10.92
C ASP A 178 18.18 -1.75 -12.33
N HIS A 179 18.84 -1.21 -13.34
CA HIS A 179 18.45 -1.35 -14.74
C HIS A 179 18.76 -2.76 -15.30
N GLY A 180 19.40 -3.62 -14.51
CA GLY A 180 19.91 -4.94 -14.95
C GLY A 180 19.11 -6.14 -14.48
N ALA A 181 18.24 -6.00 -13.50
CA ALA A 181 17.40 -7.11 -13.08
C ALA A 181 16.18 -7.20 -14.00
N GLY A 182 16.35 -7.84 -15.14
CA GLY A 182 15.26 -8.49 -15.82
C GLY A 182 14.68 -9.51 -14.84
N VAL A 183 13.62 -9.14 -14.13
CA VAL A 183 12.78 -10.13 -13.46
C VAL A 183 12.14 -10.91 -14.60
N THR A 184 12.71 -12.07 -14.89
CA THR A 184 12.05 -13.10 -15.70
C THR A 184 10.76 -13.40 -14.97
N ASP A 185 9.66 -13.56 -15.72
CA ASP A 185 8.34 -13.93 -15.20
C ASP A 185 8.32 -15.39 -14.66
N ASP A 186 9.47 -16.01 -14.48
CA ASP A 186 9.62 -17.34 -13.94
C ASP A 186 9.46 -17.29 -12.41
N ALA A 187 8.25 -17.58 -12.01
CA ALA A 187 7.89 -17.93 -10.64
C ALA A 187 8.49 -19.32 -10.35
N ASP A 188 9.73 -19.37 -9.87
CA ASP A 188 10.20 -20.47 -9.03
C ASP A 188 11.52 -20.12 -8.35
N GLU A 189 11.45 -19.43 -7.21
CA GLU A 189 12.42 -19.59 -6.14
C GLU A 189 11.74 -19.20 -4.83
N THR A 190 11.45 -20.23 -4.06
CA THR A 190 10.85 -20.16 -2.73
C THR A 190 11.86 -19.55 -1.75
N ASP A 191 11.78 -18.23 -1.58
CA ASP A 191 12.30 -17.57 -0.41
C ASP A 191 11.21 -17.53 0.65
N PRO A 192 11.44 -17.99 1.90
CA PRO A 192 10.38 -18.07 2.90
C PRO A 192 9.85 -16.69 3.24
N ALA A 193 8.63 -16.48 2.81
CA ALA A 193 7.63 -15.47 3.20
C ALA A 193 8.10 -14.36 4.15
N ASP A 194 8.38 -13.19 3.58
CA ASP A 194 8.16 -11.91 4.25
C ASP A 194 6.73 -11.45 3.87
N PRO A 195 5.70 -11.70 4.71
CA PRO A 195 4.31 -11.44 4.37
C PRO A 195 3.99 -9.97 4.54
N THR A 196 4.14 -9.19 3.47
CA THR A 196 3.44 -7.90 3.39
C THR A 196 2.01 -8.17 2.94
N ASP A 197 1.23 -8.70 3.84
CA ASP A 197 -0.18 -8.98 3.60
C ASP A 197 -1.02 -7.75 3.89
N GLY A 198 -1.67 -7.23 2.86
CA GLY A 198 -2.63 -6.15 3.00
C GLY A 198 -3.92 -6.66 3.64
N ALA A 199 -4.54 -5.80 4.44
CA ALA A 199 -5.83 -6.05 5.01
C ALA A 199 -6.88 -6.21 3.90
N LEU A 200 -7.68 -7.26 3.97
CA LEU A 200 -8.89 -7.38 3.18
C LEU A 200 -9.97 -6.50 3.81
N PRO A 201 -10.69 -5.68 3.08
CA PRO A 201 -11.90 -5.08 3.61
C PRO A 201 -12.97 -6.17 3.74
N ASN A 202 -13.13 -6.73 4.93
CA ASN A 202 -14.34 -7.43 5.30
C ASN A 202 -15.44 -6.39 5.50
N GLY A 203 -16.25 -6.16 4.48
CA GLY A 203 -17.29 -5.15 4.56
C GLY A 203 -18.34 -5.25 3.46
N ALA A 204 -18.74 -6.46 3.13
CA ALA A 204 -20.01 -6.70 2.46
C ALA A 204 -20.68 -7.91 3.13
N ASP A 205 -21.09 -7.75 4.39
CA ASP A 205 -22.13 -8.60 4.94
C ASP A 205 -23.44 -7.83 4.78
N GLU A 206 -24.22 -8.32 3.84
CA GLU A 206 -25.60 -7.92 3.62
C GLU A 206 -26.41 -8.23 4.87
N ARG A 207 -26.99 -7.18 5.46
CA ARG A 207 -28.38 -7.19 5.98
C ARG A 207 -28.92 -5.80 6.12
#